data_c0a01aa6129e60ec80f16fd54f9c19bf
#
_entry.id   c0a01aa6129e60ec80f16fd54f9c19bf
#
_cell.length_a   1.000
_cell.length_b   1.000
_cell.length_c   1.000
_cell.angle_alpha   90.00
_cell.angle_beta   90.00
_cell.angle_gamma   90.00
#
_symmetry.space_group_name_H-M   'P 1'
#
loop_
_entity.id
_entity.type
_entity.pdbx_description
1 polymer ?
#
loop_
_entity_poly.entity_id
_entity_poly.type
_entity_poly.pdbx_seq_one_letter_code
_entity_poly.pdbx_strand_id
1 'polypeptide(L)'
;MEPKAIVLLSGGLDSAVAGALAKIIWDEDCLALYFDYHQRHQREGNSSLTLSKFFNWPWKVLMIKMPTESALTSKHGDLNRQSIKGLPASFVPGRNLIFLSYAAAIAYDYGIRYIVGGWNCIDYPNYPDCSSGFLTSAENTVNLALGLKGYNSISIWKPLIGMKKKEIIQKGINLGVPFESTWSCYQGGEKPCGLCSSCKFRQKGFDELGIKDPLLKGVK
;
A
#
# COMPACT_ATOMS: atom_id res chain seq x y z
N MET A 1 -17.18 17.29 -5.84
CA MET A 1 -17.57 16.69 -4.52
C MET A 1 -16.32 16.54 -3.68
N GLU A 2 -16.43 16.78 -2.39
CA GLU A 2 -15.29 16.56 -1.47
C GLU A 2 -15.12 15.07 -1.22
N PRO A 3 -13.87 14.55 -1.26
CA PRO A 3 -13.63 13.13 -1.07
C PRO A 3 -14.01 12.70 0.36
N LYS A 4 -14.59 11.50 0.49
CA LYS A 4 -14.98 10.89 1.78
C LYS A 4 -13.91 9.97 2.35
N ALA A 5 -13.02 9.46 1.49
CA ALA A 5 -11.93 8.58 1.88
C ALA A 5 -10.60 8.94 1.21
N ILE A 6 -9.51 8.77 1.94
CA ILE A 6 -8.15 8.75 1.39
C ILE A 6 -7.73 7.29 1.22
N VAL A 7 -7.33 6.90 0.01
CA VAL A 7 -6.76 5.58 -0.26
C VAL A 7 -5.25 5.73 -0.42
N LEU A 8 -4.48 5.06 0.46
CA LEU A 8 -3.03 4.98 0.34
C LEU A 8 -2.67 4.06 -0.83
N LEU A 9 -2.59 4.64 -2.03
CA LEU A 9 -2.46 3.91 -3.30
C LEU A 9 -0.98 3.84 -3.71
N SER A 10 -0.27 2.82 -3.22
CA SER A 10 1.17 2.66 -3.50
C SER A 10 1.49 2.18 -4.92
N GLY A 11 0.50 1.74 -5.69
CA GLY A 11 0.72 1.08 -6.99
C GLY A 11 0.95 -0.43 -6.89
N GLY A 12 1.09 -0.97 -5.68
CA GLY A 12 1.22 -2.41 -5.43
C GLY A 12 -0.12 -3.16 -5.50
N LEU A 13 -0.04 -4.49 -5.65
CA LEU A 13 -1.19 -5.39 -5.74
C LEU A 13 -2.19 -5.19 -4.59
N ASP A 14 -1.70 -5.18 -3.35
CA ASP A 14 -2.56 -5.09 -2.16
C ASP A 14 -3.30 -3.74 -2.10
N SER A 15 -2.58 -2.64 -2.38
CA SER A 15 -3.20 -1.31 -2.41
C SER A 15 -4.24 -1.16 -3.52
N ALA A 16 -4.03 -1.82 -4.67
CA ALA A 16 -5.01 -1.84 -5.75
C ALA A 16 -6.29 -2.57 -5.35
N VAL A 17 -6.18 -3.72 -4.67
CA VAL A 17 -7.36 -4.46 -4.18
C VAL A 17 -8.08 -3.70 -3.06
N ALA A 18 -7.34 -3.08 -2.14
CA ALA A 18 -7.93 -2.20 -1.12
C ALA A 18 -8.65 -1.01 -1.76
N GLY A 19 -8.07 -0.44 -2.82
CA GLY A 19 -8.70 0.60 -3.63
C GLY A 19 -9.99 0.14 -4.29
N ALA A 20 -10.01 -1.04 -4.91
CA ALA A 20 -11.22 -1.59 -5.51
C ALA A 20 -12.34 -1.81 -4.48
N LEU A 21 -12.00 -2.20 -3.26
CA LEU A 21 -12.96 -2.30 -2.16
C LEU A 21 -13.46 -0.92 -1.72
N ALA A 22 -12.60 0.09 -1.67
CA ALA A 22 -12.98 1.47 -1.39
C ALA A 22 -13.92 2.03 -2.47
N LYS A 23 -13.67 1.69 -3.75
CA LYS A 23 -14.54 2.07 -4.89
C LYS A 23 -15.98 1.58 -4.71
N ILE A 24 -16.19 0.38 -4.15
CA ILE A 24 -17.55 -0.15 -3.88
C ILE A 24 -18.30 0.71 -2.86
N ILE A 25 -17.57 1.26 -1.87
CA ILE A 25 -18.21 1.95 -0.73
C ILE A 25 -18.39 3.45 -1.03
N TRP A 26 -17.38 4.09 -1.62
CA TRP A 26 -17.33 5.54 -1.79
C TRP A 26 -17.30 6.01 -3.25
N ASP A 27 -17.28 5.07 -4.20
CA ASP A 27 -17.24 5.31 -5.64
C ASP A 27 -16.17 6.34 -6.05
N GLU A 28 -16.58 7.50 -6.60
CA GLU A 28 -15.67 8.56 -7.02
C GLU A 28 -15.24 9.48 -5.86
N ASP A 29 -15.84 9.35 -4.69
CA ASP A 29 -15.56 10.16 -3.50
C ASP A 29 -14.31 9.71 -2.75
N CYS A 30 -13.24 9.32 -3.48
CA CYS A 30 -11.95 8.97 -2.92
C CYS A 30 -10.84 9.86 -3.45
N LEU A 31 -9.83 10.10 -2.58
CA LEU A 31 -8.55 10.70 -2.94
C LEU A 31 -7.47 9.63 -2.94
N ALA A 32 -6.85 9.35 -4.08
CA ALA A 32 -5.68 8.48 -4.15
C ALA A 32 -4.44 9.24 -3.66
N LEU A 33 -3.85 8.79 -2.56
CA LEU A 33 -2.66 9.38 -1.98
C LEU A 33 -1.45 8.47 -2.21
N TYR A 34 -0.45 8.98 -2.91
CA TYR A 34 0.82 8.31 -3.14
C TYR A 34 1.95 9.02 -2.38
N PHE A 35 2.81 8.24 -1.73
CA PHE A 35 4.01 8.74 -1.08
C PHE A 35 5.24 8.41 -1.92
N ASP A 36 5.91 9.44 -2.42
CA ASP A 36 7.26 9.35 -2.93
C ASP A 36 8.23 9.62 -1.77
N TYR A 37 8.86 8.56 -1.28
CA TYR A 37 9.85 8.64 -0.19
C TYR A 37 11.26 8.31 -0.69
N HIS A 38 11.53 8.62 -1.97
CA HIS A 38 12.78 8.33 -2.67
C HIS A 38 13.11 6.82 -2.71
N GLN A 39 12.08 5.98 -2.88
CA GLN A 39 12.28 4.56 -3.14
C GLN A 39 13.08 4.34 -4.42
N ARG A 40 13.76 3.19 -4.51
CA ARG A 40 14.75 2.84 -5.54
C ARG A 40 14.35 3.12 -6.99
N HIS A 41 13.06 3.16 -7.28
CA HIS A 41 12.51 3.32 -8.63
C HIS A 41 11.13 3.96 -8.60
N GLN A 42 10.75 4.53 -9.74
CA GLN A 42 9.46 5.22 -9.88
C GLN A 42 8.33 4.34 -10.43
N ARG A 43 8.56 3.02 -10.61
CA ARG A 43 7.55 2.10 -11.17
C ARG A 43 6.27 2.07 -10.34
N GLU A 44 6.40 2.09 -9.02
CA GLU A 44 5.25 2.14 -8.10
C GLU A 44 4.43 3.42 -8.31
N GLY A 45 5.07 4.58 -8.47
CA GLY A 45 4.40 5.84 -8.74
C GLY A 45 3.61 5.83 -10.05
N ASN A 46 4.22 5.29 -11.12
CA ASN A 46 3.55 5.13 -12.41
C ASN A 46 2.34 4.18 -12.30
N SER A 47 2.48 3.08 -11.58
CA SER A 47 1.37 2.15 -11.31
C SER A 47 0.27 2.82 -10.46
N SER A 48 0.64 3.59 -9.44
CA SER A 48 -0.30 4.36 -8.62
C SER A 48 -1.11 5.34 -9.46
N LEU A 49 -0.44 6.11 -10.33
CA LEU A 49 -1.12 7.04 -11.25
C LEU A 49 -2.06 6.31 -12.22
N THR A 50 -1.63 5.16 -12.78
CA THR A 50 -2.46 4.36 -13.68
C THR A 50 -3.70 3.84 -12.96
N LEU A 51 -3.54 3.34 -11.73
CA LEU A 51 -4.64 2.85 -10.92
C LEU A 51 -5.59 3.98 -10.48
N SER A 52 -5.09 5.17 -10.15
CA SER A 52 -5.96 6.30 -9.80
C SER A 52 -6.86 6.70 -10.97
N LYS A 53 -6.32 6.68 -12.20
CA LYS A 53 -7.11 6.89 -13.44
C LYS A 53 -8.15 5.78 -13.66
N PHE A 54 -7.76 4.51 -13.44
CA PHE A 54 -8.68 3.38 -13.54
C PHE A 54 -9.86 3.50 -12.57
N PHE A 55 -9.61 3.98 -11.34
CA PHE A 55 -10.66 4.21 -10.35
C PHE A 55 -11.42 5.53 -10.53
N ASN A 56 -10.97 6.40 -11.44
CA ASN A 56 -11.49 7.76 -11.64
C ASN A 56 -11.35 8.64 -10.37
N TRP A 57 -10.17 8.60 -9.72
CA TRP A 57 -9.89 9.35 -8.51
C TRP A 57 -8.84 10.44 -8.73
N PRO A 58 -8.98 11.61 -8.08
CA PRO A 58 -7.89 12.56 -7.96
C PRO A 58 -6.65 11.88 -7.36
N TRP A 59 -5.47 12.19 -7.90
CA TRP A 59 -4.20 11.63 -7.46
C TRP A 59 -3.34 12.72 -6.85
N LYS A 60 -2.96 12.56 -5.58
CA LYS A 60 -2.09 13.46 -4.83
C LYS A 60 -0.78 12.75 -4.49
N VAL A 61 0.34 13.39 -4.77
CA VAL A 61 1.68 12.90 -4.42
C VAL A 61 2.22 13.71 -3.27
N LEU A 62 2.73 13.02 -2.25
CA LEU A 62 3.54 13.62 -1.20
C LEU A 62 4.99 13.15 -1.32
N MET A 63 5.88 14.10 -1.54
CA MET A 63 7.32 13.84 -1.51
C MET A 63 7.80 13.98 -0.07
N ILE A 64 8.35 12.90 0.49
CA ILE A 64 8.86 12.89 1.86
C ILE A 64 10.26 12.27 1.89
N LYS A 65 11.11 12.75 2.79
CA LYS A 65 12.41 12.15 3.04
C LYS A 65 12.34 11.29 4.30
N MET A 66 12.62 10.01 4.16
CA MET A 66 12.68 9.13 5.33
C MET A 66 13.92 9.45 6.17
N PRO A 67 13.82 9.44 7.51
CA PRO A 67 14.93 9.78 8.39
C PRO A 67 16.00 8.68 8.45
N THR A 68 15.69 7.48 7.96
CA THR A 68 16.57 6.30 8.00
C THR A 68 16.73 5.70 6.62
N GLU A 69 17.91 5.14 6.36
CA GLU A 69 18.16 4.35 5.16
C GLU A 69 17.70 2.91 5.36
N SER A 70 17.15 2.33 4.30
CA SER A 70 16.81 0.92 4.21
C SER A 70 17.19 0.40 2.82
N ALA A 71 17.09 -0.90 2.60
CA ALA A 71 17.32 -1.44 1.26
C ALA A 71 16.30 -0.94 0.22
N LEU A 72 15.15 -0.38 0.63
CA LEU A 72 14.19 0.24 -0.29
C LEU A 72 14.51 1.69 -0.63
N THR A 73 15.21 2.42 0.23
CA THR A 73 15.53 3.84 0.04
C THR A 73 16.98 4.07 -0.44
N SER A 74 17.84 3.06 -0.34
CA SER A 74 19.21 3.08 -0.84
C SER A 74 19.32 2.43 -2.21
N LYS A 75 19.95 3.09 -3.18
CA LYS A 75 20.19 2.54 -4.54
C LYS A 75 21.03 1.25 -4.52
N HIS A 76 21.91 1.09 -3.54
CA HIS A 76 22.83 -0.03 -3.40
C HIS A 76 22.49 -0.94 -2.21
N GLY A 77 21.34 -0.76 -1.56
CA GLY A 77 20.92 -1.56 -0.43
C GLY A 77 20.72 -3.03 -0.81
N ASP A 78 21.31 -3.95 -0.04
CA ASP A 78 21.11 -5.38 -0.23
C ASP A 78 19.76 -5.80 0.36
N LEU A 79 18.82 -6.16 -0.50
CA LEU A 79 17.49 -6.65 -0.10
C LEU A 79 17.50 -8.02 0.60
N ASN A 80 18.64 -8.75 0.54
CA ASN A 80 18.80 -10.04 1.20
C ASN A 80 19.42 -9.91 2.59
N ARG A 81 19.95 -8.74 2.95
CA ARG A 81 20.56 -8.50 4.26
C ARG A 81 19.48 -8.49 5.34
N GLN A 82 19.69 -9.25 6.40
CA GLN A 82 18.86 -9.10 7.60
C GLN A 82 19.22 -7.80 8.33
N SER A 83 18.22 -7.10 8.84
CA SER A 83 18.45 -5.92 9.66
C SER A 83 19.01 -6.33 11.03
N ILE A 84 19.62 -5.37 11.73
CA ILE A 84 20.23 -5.55 13.06
C ILE A 84 19.25 -6.17 14.11
N LYS A 85 17.92 -6.08 13.86
CA LYS A 85 16.86 -6.55 14.77
C LYS A 85 16.06 -7.75 14.20
N GLY A 86 16.59 -8.50 13.25
CA GLY A 86 15.90 -9.64 12.63
C GLY A 86 14.73 -9.25 11.70
N LEU A 87 14.53 -7.95 11.45
CA LEU A 87 13.53 -7.46 10.49
C LEU A 87 14.07 -7.56 9.06
N PRO A 88 13.22 -7.67 8.03
CA PRO A 88 13.66 -7.67 6.64
C PRO A 88 14.43 -6.40 6.27
N ALA A 89 15.42 -6.50 5.37
CA ALA A 89 16.17 -5.33 4.89
C ALA A 89 15.30 -4.28 4.20
N SER A 90 14.15 -4.70 3.67
CA SER A 90 13.12 -3.83 3.08
C SER A 90 12.25 -3.10 4.11
N PHE A 91 12.44 -3.38 5.41
CA PHE A 91 11.74 -2.64 6.45
C PHE A 91 12.28 -1.20 6.53
N VAL A 92 11.38 -0.24 6.46
CA VAL A 92 11.68 1.20 6.65
C VAL A 92 11.09 1.61 8.00
N PRO A 93 11.93 1.83 9.02
CA PRO A 93 11.45 2.11 10.36
C PRO A 93 10.47 3.28 10.43
N GLY A 94 9.30 3.04 11.01
CA GLY A 94 8.26 4.05 11.20
C GLY A 94 7.52 4.50 9.93
N ARG A 95 7.75 3.89 8.78
CA ARG A 95 7.19 4.33 7.50
C ARG A 95 5.67 4.44 7.54
N ASN A 96 4.97 3.40 7.98
CA ASN A 96 3.51 3.43 8.00
C ASN A 96 2.95 4.43 9.02
N LEU A 97 3.64 4.67 10.14
CA LEU A 97 3.26 5.72 11.09
C LEU A 97 3.38 7.12 10.46
N ILE A 98 4.48 7.38 9.77
CA ILE A 98 4.70 8.64 9.05
C ILE A 98 3.61 8.85 8.00
N PHE A 99 3.33 7.83 7.18
CA PHE A 99 2.29 7.91 6.15
C PHE A 99 0.91 8.18 6.74
N LEU A 100 0.55 7.48 7.82
CA LEU A 100 -0.72 7.68 8.50
C LEU A 100 -0.83 9.08 9.13
N SER A 101 0.26 9.63 9.69
CA SER A 101 0.27 10.97 10.25
C SER A 101 0.02 12.04 9.16
N TYR A 102 0.68 11.93 8.00
CA TYR A 102 0.42 12.82 6.87
C TYR A 102 -0.99 12.66 6.31
N ALA A 103 -1.45 11.42 6.14
CA ALA A 103 -2.80 11.14 5.65
C ALA A 103 -3.86 11.69 6.60
N ALA A 104 -3.66 11.57 7.92
CA ALA A 104 -4.56 12.10 8.93
C ALA A 104 -4.62 13.63 8.94
N ALA A 105 -3.48 14.31 8.75
CA ALA A 105 -3.46 15.77 8.62
C ALA A 105 -4.24 16.24 7.38
N ILE A 106 -4.08 15.56 6.24
CA ILE A 106 -4.85 15.85 5.04
C ILE A 106 -6.34 15.54 5.26
N ALA A 107 -6.64 14.40 5.88
CA ALA A 107 -8.02 14.01 6.18
C ALA A 107 -8.72 15.05 7.06
N TYR A 108 -8.00 15.58 8.06
CA TYR A 108 -8.50 16.66 8.92
C TYR A 108 -8.82 17.93 8.14
N ASP A 109 -7.90 18.37 7.30
CA ASP A 109 -8.02 19.59 6.50
C ASP A 109 -9.18 19.53 5.50
N TYR A 110 -9.41 18.35 4.89
CA TYR A 110 -10.49 18.13 3.93
C TYR A 110 -11.80 17.59 4.54
N GLY A 111 -11.89 17.43 5.84
CA GLY A 111 -13.06 16.82 6.49
C GLY A 111 -13.29 15.34 6.16
N ILE A 112 -12.24 14.63 5.72
CA ILE A 112 -12.29 13.22 5.33
C ILE A 112 -12.23 12.33 6.59
N ARG A 113 -13.08 11.30 6.63
CA ARG A 113 -13.19 10.43 7.81
C ARG A 113 -12.54 9.06 7.67
N TYR A 114 -12.15 8.65 6.48
CA TYR A 114 -11.64 7.31 6.24
C TYR A 114 -10.26 7.36 5.59
N ILE A 115 -9.31 6.60 6.15
CA ILE A 115 -8.01 6.31 5.54
C ILE A 115 -7.97 4.81 5.26
N VAL A 116 -7.77 4.45 3.99
CA VAL A 116 -7.79 3.08 3.50
C VAL A 116 -6.40 2.66 3.09
N GLY A 117 -5.98 1.45 3.48
CA GLY A 117 -4.71 0.91 3.01
C GLY A 117 -4.72 -0.60 2.84
N GLY A 118 -3.81 -1.08 2.01
CA GLY A 118 -3.64 -2.49 1.66
C GLY A 118 -2.72 -3.25 2.63
N TRP A 119 -2.79 -2.97 3.94
CA TRP A 119 -1.97 -3.68 4.93
C TRP A 119 -2.40 -5.14 5.04
N ASN A 120 -1.40 -6.03 5.07
CA ASN A 120 -1.57 -7.46 5.22
C ASN A 120 -0.51 -7.99 6.21
N CYS A 121 -0.96 -8.60 7.30
CA CYS A 121 -0.06 -9.17 8.31
C CYS A 121 0.21 -10.67 8.13
N ILE A 122 -0.54 -11.37 7.28
CA ILE A 122 -0.38 -12.81 7.04
C ILE A 122 0.87 -13.08 6.19
N ASP A 123 1.04 -12.32 5.09
CA ASP A 123 2.19 -12.48 4.19
C ASP A 123 3.45 -11.78 4.70
N TYR A 124 3.27 -10.78 5.58
CA TYR A 124 4.35 -9.96 6.12
C TYR A 124 4.37 -9.96 7.66
N PRO A 125 4.48 -11.14 8.31
CA PRO A 125 4.42 -11.24 9.77
C PRO A 125 5.54 -10.50 10.49
N ASN A 126 6.65 -10.22 9.78
CA ASN A 126 7.83 -9.54 10.31
C ASN A 126 7.81 -8.02 10.14
N TYR A 127 6.67 -7.43 9.76
CA TYR A 127 6.52 -5.97 9.67
C TYR A 127 5.61 -5.50 10.80
N PRO A 128 6.15 -5.02 11.92
CA PRO A 128 5.35 -4.64 13.08
C PRO A 128 4.35 -3.53 12.78
N ASP A 129 4.69 -2.63 11.84
CA ASP A 129 3.85 -1.51 11.39
C ASP A 129 2.79 -1.91 10.32
N CYS A 130 2.59 -3.21 10.10
CA CYS A 130 1.47 -3.76 9.31
C CYS A 130 0.48 -4.54 10.19
N SER A 131 0.71 -4.66 11.50
CA SER A 131 -0.16 -5.42 12.40
C SER A 131 -1.47 -4.69 12.69
N SER A 132 -2.54 -5.46 12.97
CA SER A 132 -3.84 -4.88 13.37
C SER A 132 -3.72 -4.04 14.64
N GLY A 133 -2.92 -4.49 15.62
CA GLY A 133 -2.69 -3.76 16.87
C GLY A 133 -2.02 -2.39 16.63
N PHE A 134 -0.98 -2.36 15.78
CA PHE A 134 -0.34 -1.10 15.39
C PHE A 134 -1.35 -0.15 14.73
N LEU A 135 -2.12 -0.62 13.74
CA LEU A 135 -3.06 0.22 13.01
C LEU A 135 -4.18 0.78 13.91
N THR A 136 -4.65 -0.01 14.88
CA THR A 136 -5.60 0.46 15.88
C THR A 136 -5.00 1.51 16.81
N SER A 137 -3.76 1.31 17.25
CA SER A 137 -3.04 2.30 18.06
C SER A 137 -2.75 3.59 17.29
N ALA A 138 -2.40 3.48 16.00
CA ALA A 138 -2.19 4.64 15.13
C ALA A 138 -3.49 5.44 14.94
N GLU A 139 -4.63 4.77 14.72
CA GLU A 139 -5.95 5.40 14.65
C GLU A 139 -6.26 6.20 15.92
N ASN A 140 -6.06 5.59 17.08
CA ASN A 140 -6.27 6.27 18.35
C ASN A 140 -5.32 7.48 18.51
N THR A 141 -4.05 7.31 18.15
CA THR A 141 -3.03 8.34 18.27
C THR A 141 -3.32 9.56 17.39
N VAL A 142 -3.68 9.35 16.12
CA VAL A 142 -3.99 10.47 15.22
C VAL A 142 -5.26 11.20 15.66
N ASN A 143 -6.28 10.49 16.13
CA ASN A 143 -7.50 11.10 16.63
C ASN A 143 -7.25 11.92 17.91
N LEU A 144 -6.42 11.42 18.83
CA LEU A 144 -6.01 12.18 20.02
C LEU A 144 -5.21 13.43 19.65
N ALA A 145 -4.26 13.29 18.73
CA ALA A 145 -3.41 14.41 18.29
C ALA A 145 -4.21 15.52 17.61
N LEU A 146 -5.29 15.17 16.90
CA LEU A 146 -6.16 16.11 16.19
C LEU A 146 -7.38 16.56 17.03
N GLY A 147 -7.54 16.07 18.26
CA GLY A 147 -8.66 16.41 19.12
C GLY A 147 -10.02 15.85 18.62
N LEU A 148 -10.00 14.83 17.77
CA LEU A 148 -11.19 14.26 17.16
C LEU A 148 -11.84 13.20 18.07
N LYS A 149 -13.20 13.21 18.16
CA LYS A 149 -13.98 12.28 18.98
C LYS A 149 -15.30 11.91 18.32
N GLY A 150 -15.76 10.71 18.62
CA GLY A 150 -17.08 10.22 18.20
C GLY A 150 -17.25 10.24 16.68
N TYR A 151 -18.32 10.85 16.22
CA TYR A 151 -18.67 10.90 14.79
C TYR A 151 -17.60 11.58 13.93
N ASN A 152 -16.82 12.51 14.48
CA ASN A 152 -15.78 13.24 13.74
C ASN A 152 -14.43 12.51 13.69
N SER A 153 -14.31 11.34 14.32
CA SER A 153 -13.06 10.57 14.30
C SER A 153 -12.72 10.07 12.92
N ILE A 154 -11.40 10.04 12.64
CA ILE A 154 -10.83 9.38 11.47
C ILE A 154 -10.76 7.89 11.76
N SER A 155 -11.21 7.06 10.82
CA SER A 155 -11.11 5.61 10.89
C SER A 155 -10.08 5.08 9.88
N ILE A 156 -9.19 4.19 10.33
CA ILE A 156 -8.20 3.51 9.48
C ILE A 156 -8.79 2.17 9.04
N TRP A 157 -9.27 2.11 7.80
CA TRP A 157 -9.84 0.91 7.23
C TRP A 157 -8.77 0.01 6.60
N LYS A 158 -8.69 -1.22 7.08
CA LYS A 158 -7.67 -2.22 6.76
C LYS A 158 -8.31 -3.51 6.21
N PRO A 159 -8.96 -3.44 5.02
CA PRO A 159 -9.83 -4.52 4.54
C PRO A 159 -9.13 -5.85 4.26
N LEU A 160 -7.79 -5.87 4.16
CA LEU A 160 -7.01 -7.03 3.79
C LEU A 160 -6.22 -7.64 4.95
N ILE A 161 -6.35 -7.11 6.16
CA ILE A 161 -5.43 -7.38 7.29
C ILE A 161 -5.27 -8.85 7.66
N GLY A 162 -6.30 -9.67 7.50
CA GLY A 162 -6.30 -11.10 7.84
C GLY A 162 -6.33 -12.04 6.63
N MET A 163 -6.12 -11.52 5.41
CA MET A 163 -6.25 -12.29 4.18
C MET A 163 -4.90 -12.85 3.71
N LYS A 164 -4.90 -14.07 3.18
CA LYS A 164 -3.76 -14.65 2.46
C LYS A 164 -3.65 -14.04 1.06
N LYS A 165 -2.46 -14.05 0.45
CA LYS A 165 -2.24 -13.45 -0.87
C LYS A 165 -3.20 -13.98 -1.93
N LYS A 166 -3.45 -15.29 -1.96
CA LYS A 166 -4.42 -15.88 -2.89
C LYS A 166 -5.85 -15.32 -2.72
N GLU A 167 -6.26 -15.06 -1.48
CA GLU A 167 -7.59 -14.52 -1.19
C GLU A 167 -7.70 -13.06 -1.65
N ILE A 168 -6.63 -12.28 -1.46
CA ILE A 168 -6.51 -10.91 -1.96
C ILE A 168 -6.58 -10.90 -3.48
N ILE A 169 -5.81 -11.76 -4.15
CA ILE A 169 -5.80 -11.86 -5.63
C ILE A 169 -7.18 -12.29 -6.15
N GLN A 170 -7.79 -13.33 -5.56
CA GLN A 170 -9.12 -13.78 -5.96
C GLN A 170 -10.16 -12.67 -5.81
N LYS A 171 -10.10 -11.93 -4.70
CA LYS A 171 -10.97 -10.77 -4.47
C LYS A 171 -10.75 -9.69 -5.53
N GLY A 172 -9.49 -9.38 -5.85
CA GLY A 172 -9.14 -8.42 -6.90
C GLY A 172 -9.61 -8.84 -8.29
N ILE A 173 -9.53 -10.13 -8.64
CA ILE A 173 -10.07 -10.68 -9.90
C ILE A 173 -11.58 -10.43 -9.96
N ASN A 174 -12.31 -10.77 -8.90
CA ASN A 174 -13.75 -10.61 -8.83
C ASN A 174 -14.18 -9.13 -8.92
N LEU A 175 -13.29 -8.21 -8.55
CA LEU A 175 -13.50 -6.75 -8.60
C LEU A 175 -12.93 -6.11 -9.88
N GLY A 176 -12.39 -6.88 -10.81
CA GLY A 176 -11.83 -6.38 -12.05
C GLY A 176 -10.56 -5.55 -11.89
N VAL A 177 -9.77 -5.77 -10.83
CA VAL A 177 -8.50 -5.06 -10.61
C VAL A 177 -7.52 -5.35 -11.74
N PRO A 178 -6.96 -4.33 -12.42
CA PRO A 178 -6.01 -4.50 -13.52
C PRO A 178 -4.62 -4.86 -12.96
N PHE A 179 -4.40 -6.13 -12.63
CA PHE A 179 -3.15 -6.58 -12.01
C PHE A 179 -1.90 -6.37 -12.89
N GLU A 180 -2.07 -6.29 -14.20
CA GLU A 180 -1.01 -5.91 -15.15
C GLU A 180 -0.51 -4.48 -14.95
N SER A 181 -1.33 -3.61 -14.38
CA SER A 181 -1.00 -2.22 -14.06
C SER A 181 -0.40 -2.05 -12.65
N THR A 182 -0.31 -3.13 -11.85
CA THR A 182 0.25 -3.08 -10.51
C THR A 182 1.73 -3.43 -10.51
N TRP A 183 2.52 -2.82 -9.61
CA TRP A 183 3.94 -3.13 -9.47
C TRP A 183 4.28 -3.54 -8.04
N SER A 184 4.95 -4.67 -7.87
CA SER A 184 5.33 -5.19 -6.55
C SER A 184 6.85 -5.38 -6.37
N CYS A 185 7.63 -5.38 -7.46
CA CYS A 185 9.05 -5.68 -7.40
C CYS A 185 9.85 -4.54 -6.77
N TYR A 186 10.67 -4.85 -5.77
CA TYR A 186 11.54 -3.88 -5.10
C TYR A 186 12.75 -3.43 -5.92
N GLN A 187 13.15 -4.17 -6.98
CA GLN A 187 14.34 -3.84 -7.79
C GLN A 187 14.08 -2.78 -8.86
N GLY A 188 12.85 -2.62 -9.31
CA GLY A 188 12.47 -1.56 -10.26
C GLY A 188 12.99 -1.70 -11.70
N GLY A 189 13.42 -2.87 -12.12
CA GLY A 189 13.82 -3.13 -13.50
C GLY A 189 12.68 -3.02 -14.52
N GLU A 190 12.95 -3.27 -15.79
CA GLU A 190 11.89 -3.31 -16.83
C GLU A 190 10.87 -4.40 -16.58
N LYS A 191 11.33 -5.52 -16.01
CA LYS A 191 10.53 -6.68 -15.62
C LYS A 191 10.71 -6.94 -14.12
N PRO A 192 9.70 -7.53 -13.44
CA PRO A 192 9.86 -7.98 -12.06
C PRO A 192 11.03 -8.97 -11.95
N CYS A 193 11.86 -8.83 -10.90
CA CYS A 193 13.08 -9.63 -10.75
C CYS A 193 12.83 -11.11 -10.41
N GLY A 194 11.61 -11.48 -9.97
CA GLY A 194 11.26 -12.84 -9.54
C GLY A 194 11.93 -13.32 -8.23
N LEU A 195 12.91 -12.58 -7.70
CA LEU A 195 13.79 -13.02 -6.61
C LEU A 195 13.48 -12.36 -5.26
N CYS A 196 13.06 -11.10 -5.25
CA CYS A 196 12.74 -10.41 -4.01
C CYS A 196 11.49 -11.00 -3.34
N SER A 197 11.35 -10.80 -2.04
CA SER A 197 10.24 -11.37 -1.26
C SER A 197 8.87 -10.98 -1.82
N SER A 198 8.70 -9.74 -2.26
CA SER A 198 7.43 -9.28 -2.85
C SER A 198 7.09 -9.99 -4.16
N CYS A 199 8.08 -10.22 -5.05
CA CYS A 199 7.86 -11.03 -6.26
C CYS A 199 7.46 -12.47 -5.91
N LYS A 200 8.16 -13.09 -4.94
CA LYS A 200 7.86 -14.46 -4.51
C LYS A 200 6.46 -14.60 -3.92
N PHE A 201 6.05 -13.65 -3.05
CA PHE A 201 4.68 -13.66 -2.48
C PHE A 201 3.61 -13.46 -3.57
N ARG A 202 3.85 -12.53 -4.49
CA ARG A 202 2.95 -12.29 -5.60
C ARG A 202 2.80 -13.54 -6.47
N GLN A 203 3.91 -14.12 -6.92
CA GLN A 203 3.93 -15.33 -7.75
C GLN A 203 3.22 -16.50 -7.05
N LYS A 204 3.58 -16.77 -5.79
CA LYS A 204 2.94 -17.82 -4.98
C LYS A 204 1.42 -17.65 -4.93
N GLY A 205 0.93 -16.42 -4.73
CA GLY A 205 -0.51 -16.15 -4.67
C GLY A 205 -1.24 -16.46 -5.99
N PHE A 206 -0.65 -16.14 -7.14
CA PHE A 206 -1.19 -16.49 -8.45
C PHE A 206 -1.10 -17.99 -8.73
N ASP A 207 0.02 -18.63 -8.38
CA ASP A 207 0.22 -20.08 -8.56
C ASP A 207 -0.77 -20.91 -7.74
N GLU A 208 -1.06 -20.50 -6.50
CA GLU A 208 -2.07 -21.14 -5.64
C GLU A 208 -3.50 -21.06 -6.19
N LEU A 209 -3.76 -20.16 -7.14
CA LEU A 209 -5.02 -20.04 -7.87
C LEU A 209 -5.00 -20.75 -9.23
N GLY A 210 -3.84 -21.31 -9.63
CA GLY A 210 -3.68 -21.95 -10.95
C GLY A 210 -3.72 -20.98 -12.13
N ILE A 211 -3.46 -19.69 -11.92
CA ILE A 211 -3.52 -18.64 -12.95
C ILE A 211 -2.17 -17.95 -13.13
N LYS A 212 -1.88 -17.54 -14.37
CA LYS A 212 -0.67 -16.75 -14.65
C LYS A 212 -0.84 -15.30 -14.21
N ASP A 213 0.19 -14.75 -13.56
CA ASP A 213 0.23 -13.33 -13.20
C ASP A 213 0.08 -12.45 -14.46
N PRO A 214 -0.94 -11.59 -14.54
CA PRO A 214 -1.15 -10.72 -15.70
C PRO A 214 0.00 -9.75 -15.96
N LEU A 215 0.76 -9.35 -14.92
CA LEU A 215 1.94 -8.50 -15.06
C LEU A 215 3.04 -9.17 -15.90
N LEU A 216 3.08 -10.50 -15.95
CA LEU A 216 4.07 -11.29 -16.69
C LEU A 216 3.58 -11.67 -18.10
N LYS A 217 2.36 -11.30 -18.50
CA LYS A 217 1.86 -11.52 -19.86
C LYS A 217 2.62 -10.63 -20.84
N GLY A 218 3.25 -11.25 -21.85
CA GLY A 218 4.05 -10.54 -22.85
C GLY A 218 5.55 -10.42 -22.53
N VAL A 219 5.97 -10.99 -21.41
CA VAL A 219 7.39 -11.13 -21.05
C VAL A 219 7.89 -12.46 -21.63
N LYS A 220 8.45 -12.44 -22.87
CA LYS A 220 9.26 -13.52 -23.43
C LYS A 220 10.69 -13.43 -22.94
#